data_820379054790a1ee806e6de9c4de9cbb
#
_entry.id   820379054790a1ee806e6de9c4de9cbb
#
_cell.length_a   1.000
_cell.length_b   1.000
_cell.length_c   1.000
_cell.angle_alpha   90.00
_cell.angle_beta   90.00
_cell.angle_gamma   90.00
#
_symmetry.space_group_name_H-M   'P 1'
#
loop_
_entity.id
_entity.type
_entity.pdbx_description
1 polymer ?
#
loop_
_entity_poly.entity_id
_entity_poly.type
_entity_poly.pdbx_seq_one_letter_code
_entity_poly.pdbx_strand_id
1 'polypeptide(L)'
;MSKTKNPALKAKQGLAAGFPKGHGASGISKGRPPLAKKPTAALSAEKTRQLIRTHHQLNKELAKAEALGDHEGATELKKRIEAFGGLESYQQASIQGQAKDRGGDSSVILMEWLKPTAASEQANPPKLRLLEVGALSTKNACSKSGIFDIERIDLNSQAEGIKQQDFMERPLPSSDSERFDIISLSLVLNYVPDAEGRGEMLRRTCQFLRTEDSAAPVNDTKTAFPALFLVLPAPCIFTSRYMNEERLTCVMASLGYVLLRFKHTHKLMYSLWQLRDEPALEDQRFPKKEVNPGGNRNNFSVVLRPS
;
A
#
# COMPACT_ATOMS: atom_id res chain seq x y z
N MET A 1 -51.39 42.20 23.47
CA MET A 1 -52.74 41.83 22.99
C MET A 1 -52.66 40.52 22.30
N SER A 2 -53.20 39.61 22.94
CA SER A 2 -54.23 38.57 22.66
C SER A 2 -53.66 37.35 22.00
N LYS A 3 -53.44 36.21 22.71
CA LYS A 3 -54.35 35.08 23.09
C LYS A 3 -55.15 34.60 21.90
N THR A 4 -55.07 33.30 21.48
CA THR A 4 -55.78 32.14 22.07
C THR A 4 -55.47 30.89 21.24
N LYS A 5 -55.05 29.79 21.86
CA LYS A 5 -55.79 28.60 22.27
C LYS A 5 -56.03 27.50 21.21
N ASN A 6 -55.49 26.30 21.61
CA ASN A 6 -55.92 24.98 21.17
C ASN A 6 -57.41 24.69 21.43
N PRO A 7 -58.00 23.68 20.79
CA PRO A 7 -58.22 22.39 21.44
C PRO A 7 -58.13 21.14 20.53
N ALA A 8 -57.61 20.08 20.91
CA ALA A 8 -57.92 18.83 21.59
C ALA A 8 -59.12 17.98 21.07
N LEU A 9 -58.81 16.69 20.95
CA LEU A 9 -59.59 15.44 21.10
C LEU A 9 -60.62 15.01 20.04
N LYS A 10 -60.45 13.76 19.55
CA LYS A 10 -61.25 12.61 19.96
C LYS A 10 -60.79 11.30 19.36
N ALA A 11 -60.67 10.32 20.25
CA ALA A 11 -60.50 8.92 19.98
C ALA A 11 -61.82 8.29 19.46
N LYS A 12 -61.73 7.19 18.69
CA LYS A 12 -62.76 6.15 18.66
C LYS A 12 -62.10 4.78 18.44
N GLN A 13 -62.53 3.91 19.32
CA GLN A 13 -62.27 2.48 19.47
C GLN A 13 -63.01 1.62 18.43
N GLY A 14 -62.49 0.41 18.28
CA GLY A 14 -63.26 -0.78 18.02
C GLY A 14 -63.01 -1.40 16.64
N LEU A 15 -62.58 -2.61 16.46
CA LEU A 15 -63.15 -3.90 16.84
C LEU A 15 -62.21 -5.02 16.36
N ALA A 16 -62.06 -6.01 17.20
CA ALA A 16 -61.37 -7.26 16.92
C ALA A 16 -62.21 -8.17 16.01
N ALA A 17 -61.53 -8.89 15.09
CA ALA A 17 -62.10 -10.06 14.45
C ALA A 17 -61.01 -11.13 14.30
N GLY A 18 -61.36 -12.32 14.78
CA GLY A 18 -60.49 -13.44 15.07
C GLY A 18 -60.04 -14.22 13.86
N PHE A 19 -58.99 -14.96 14.10
CA PHE A 19 -58.33 -15.90 13.17
C PHE A 19 -59.03 -17.28 13.22
N PRO A 20 -58.98 -18.03 12.12
CA PRO A 20 -59.01 -19.48 12.18
C PRO A 20 -57.61 -20.07 12.04
N LYS A 21 -57.30 -21.00 12.96
CA LYS A 21 -56.15 -21.91 12.86
C LYS A 21 -56.39 -22.90 11.72
N GLY A 22 -55.50 -22.95 10.76
CA GLY A 22 -55.47 -23.97 9.69
C GLY A 22 -54.21 -24.83 9.79
N HIS A 23 -54.42 -26.10 9.71
CA HIS A 23 -53.54 -27.23 9.94
C HIS A 23 -52.31 -27.33 9.02
N GLY A 24 -51.32 -28.09 9.50
CA GLY A 24 -50.04 -28.35 8.93
C GLY A 24 -50.02 -28.95 7.51
N ALA A 25 -49.00 -28.56 6.81
CA ALA A 25 -48.51 -29.28 5.66
C ALA A 25 -47.00 -29.52 5.82
N SER A 26 -46.64 -30.79 5.85
CA SER A 26 -45.29 -31.31 5.82
C SER A 26 -44.54 -30.78 4.61
N GLY A 27 -43.60 -29.86 4.82
CA GLY A 27 -42.78 -29.29 3.77
C GLY A 27 -41.61 -30.19 3.42
N ILE A 28 -41.54 -30.54 2.20
CA ILE A 28 -40.53 -31.27 1.49
C ILE A 28 -39.18 -30.57 1.68
N SER A 29 -38.22 -31.22 2.33
CA SER A 29 -36.81 -30.82 2.36
C SER A 29 -36.16 -31.15 1.02
N LYS A 30 -36.28 -30.27 0.03
CA LYS A 30 -35.45 -30.32 -1.16
C LYS A 30 -34.09 -29.68 -0.86
N GLY A 31 -33.04 -30.45 -1.12
CA GLY A 31 -31.68 -30.17 -0.81
C GLY A 31 -31.25 -28.72 -1.12
N ARG A 32 -30.87 -27.98 -0.08
CA ARG A 32 -30.10 -26.76 -0.23
C ARG A 32 -28.78 -27.12 -0.89
N PRO A 33 -28.34 -26.39 -1.93
CA PRO A 33 -26.98 -26.53 -2.39
C PRO A 33 -26.02 -26.24 -1.22
N PRO A 34 -24.83 -26.87 -1.18
CA PRO A 34 -23.88 -26.67 -0.09
C PRO A 34 -23.66 -25.18 0.09
N LEU A 35 -23.91 -24.71 1.30
CA LEU A 35 -23.70 -23.32 1.69
C LEU A 35 -22.27 -22.95 1.29
N ALA A 36 -22.15 -22.02 0.36
CA ALA A 36 -20.88 -21.33 0.13
C ALA A 36 -20.31 -20.97 1.50
N LYS A 37 -19.04 -21.33 1.75
CA LYS A 37 -18.35 -21.02 3.00
C LYS A 37 -18.69 -19.60 3.38
N LYS A 38 -19.30 -19.39 4.58
CA LYS A 38 -19.58 -18.05 5.08
C LYS A 38 -18.31 -17.24 4.95
N PRO A 39 -18.34 -16.04 4.35
CA PRO A 39 -17.17 -15.20 4.34
C PRO A 39 -16.74 -15.03 5.81
N THR A 40 -15.49 -15.33 6.10
CA THR A 40 -14.89 -15.12 7.42
C THR A 40 -15.21 -13.70 7.84
N ALA A 41 -15.83 -13.54 9.01
CA ALA A 41 -16.28 -12.23 9.48
C ALA A 41 -15.12 -11.24 9.42
N ALA A 42 -15.30 -10.13 8.71
CA ALA A 42 -14.26 -9.13 8.53
C ALA A 42 -13.73 -8.66 9.89
N LEU A 43 -12.43 -8.76 10.10
CA LEU A 43 -11.78 -8.29 11.33
C LEU A 43 -12.10 -6.81 11.54
N SER A 44 -12.33 -6.40 12.78
CA SER A 44 -12.48 -4.98 13.09
C SER A 44 -11.22 -4.20 12.68
N ALA A 45 -11.36 -2.91 12.39
CA ALA A 45 -10.23 -2.06 12.03
C ALA A 45 -9.13 -2.03 13.11
N GLU A 46 -9.51 -2.21 14.37
CA GLU A 46 -8.59 -2.28 15.49
C GLU A 46 -7.82 -3.60 15.51
N LYS A 47 -8.52 -4.73 15.38
CA LYS A 47 -7.90 -6.05 15.29
C LYS A 47 -6.98 -6.17 14.08
N THR A 48 -7.39 -5.64 12.93
CA THR A 48 -6.55 -5.57 11.71
C THR A 48 -5.26 -4.79 11.98
N ARG A 49 -5.34 -3.62 12.61
CA ARG A 49 -4.14 -2.82 12.96
C ARG A 49 -3.25 -3.51 13.99
N GLN A 50 -3.84 -4.19 14.97
CA GLN A 50 -3.09 -4.93 15.97
C GLN A 50 -2.35 -6.10 15.32
N LEU A 51 -3.01 -6.87 14.45
CA LEU A 51 -2.41 -7.98 13.72
C LEU A 51 -1.21 -7.50 12.88
N ILE A 52 -1.40 -6.47 12.08
CA ILE A 52 -0.33 -5.86 11.28
C ILE A 52 0.84 -5.41 12.17
N ARG A 53 0.58 -4.72 13.28
CA ARG A 53 1.60 -4.25 14.21
C ARG A 53 2.39 -5.39 14.85
N THR A 54 1.69 -6.43 15.32
CA THR A 54 2.33 -7.59 15.94
C THR A 54 3.20 -8.35 14.94
N HIS A 55 2.70 -8.56 13.72
CA HIS A 55 3.48 -9.20 12.67
C HIS A 55 4.77 -8.42 12.36
N HIS A 56 4.71 -7.10 12.26
CA HIS A 56 5.89 -6.26 12.08
C HIS A 56 6.88 -6.34 13.24
N GLN A 57 6.37 -6.38 14.47
CA GLN A 57 7.24 -6.49 15.64
C GLN A 57 7.97 -7.81 15.64
N LEU A 58 7.27 -8.92 15.41
CA LEU A 58 7.88 -10.26 15.36
C LEU A 58 8.92 -10.37 14.25
N ASN A 59 8.66 -9.82 13.05
CA ASN A 59 9.65 -9.83 11.97
C ASN A 59 10.89 -8.98 12.29
N LYS A 60 10.75 -7.86 13.00
CA LYS A 60 11.91 -7.08 13.48
C LYS A 60 12.74 -7.83 14.51
N GLU A 61 12.07 -8.52 15.42
CA GLU A 61 12.75 -9.35 16.43
C GLU A 61 13.48 -10.51 15.75
N LEU A 62 12.85 -11.15 14.76
CA LEU A 62 13.44 -12.20 13.94
C LEU A 62 14.69 -11.71 13.19
N ALA A 63 14.60 -10.63 12.46
CA ALA A 63 15.73 -10.04 11.72
C ALA A 63 16.90 -9.69 12.67
N LYS A 64 16.57 -9.21 13.88
CA LYS A 64 17.59 -8.94 14.91
C LYS A 64 18.25 -10.21 15.42
N ALA A 65 17.47 -11.27 15.70
CA ALA A 65 18.02 -12.56 16.16
C ALA A 65 18.92 -13.18 15.08
N GLU A 66 18.48 -13.16 13.81
CA GLU A 66 19.28 -13.65 12.68
C GLU A 66 20.58 -12.84 12.51
N ALA A 67 20.55 -11.52 12.63
CA ALA A 67 21.73 -10.65 12.54
C ALA A 67 22.74 -10.89 13.71
N LEU A 68 22.25 -11.35 14.87
CA LEU A 68 23.09 -11.68 16.02
C LEU A 68 23.56 -13.15 16.02
N GLY A 69 23.14 -13.96 15.04
CA GLY A 69 23.44 -15.38 14.98
C GLY A 69 22.71 -16.23 16.05
N ASP A 70 21.64 -15.68 16.64
CA ASP A 70 20.80 -16.38 17.61
C ASP A 70 19.83 -17.32 16.89
N HIS A 71 20.31 -18.51 16.55
CA HIS A 71 19.54 -19.51 15.81
C HIS A 71 18.35 -20.06 16.60
N GLU A 72 18.47 -20.16 17.93
CA GLU A 72 17.41 -20.67 18.80
C GLU A 72 16.28 -19.62 18.90
N GLY A 73 16.63 -18.37 19.21
CA GLY A 73 15.70 -17.25 19.23
C GLY A 73 15.00 -17.02 17.88
N ALA A 74 15.74 -17.13 16.77
CA ALA A 74 15.17 -17.03 15.44
C ALA A 74 14.16 -18.15 15.14
N THR A 75 14.46 -19.38 15.56
CA THR A 75 13.56 -20.52 15.37
C THR A 75 12.27 -20.35 16.17
N GLU A 76 12.36 -19.90 17.41
CA GLU A 76 11.20 -19.64 18.27
C GLU A 76 10.34 -18.50 17.71
N LEU A 77 10.96 -17.44 17.20
CA LEU A 77 10.25 -16.32 16.57
C LEU A 77 9.53 -16.75 15.30
N LYS A 78 10.13 -17.61 14.48
CA LYS A 78 9.46 -18.21 13.30
C LYS A 78 8.22 -19.00 13.70
N LYS A 79 8.29 -19.85 14.73
CA LYS A 79 7.12 -20.56 15.27
C LYS A 79 6.04 -19.61 15.77
N ARG A 80 6.42 -18.53 16.44
CA ARG A 80 5.46 -17.51 16.92
C ARG A 80 4.79 -16.79 15.77
N ILE A 81 5.51 -16.46 14.70
CA ILE A 81 4.96 -15.85 13.49
C ILE A 81 3.94 -16.79 12.83
N GLU A 82 4.26 -18.08 12.71
CA GLU A 82 3.34 -19.09 12.18
C GLU A 82 2.12 -19.28 13.07
N ALA A 83 2.30 -19.40 14.39
CA ALA A 83 1.20 -19.53 15.35
C ALA A 83 0.26 -18.32 15.36
N PHE A 84 0.78 -17.13 15.03
CA PHE A 84 0.00 -15.90 14.90
C PHE A 84 -0.77 -15.81 13.57
N GLY A 85 -0.69 -16.85 12.74
CA GLY A 85 -1.37 -16.97 11.44
C GLY A 85 -0.49 -16.62 10.25
N GLY A 86 0.83 -16.48 10.47
CA GLY A 86 1.81 -16.32 9.43
C GLY A 86 1.60 -15.13 8.52
N LEU A 87 2.22 -15.20 7.36
CA LEU A 87 2.11 -14.20 6.30
C LEU A 87 0.68 -14.11 5.72
N GLU A 88 -0.06 -15.22 5.73
CA GLU A 88 -1.41 -15.29 5.16
C GLU A 88 -2.42 -14.42 5.93
N SER A 89 -2.44 -14.51 7.26
CA SER A 89 -3.31 -13.66 8.10
C SER A 89 -2.95 -12.18 7.95
N TYR A 90 -1.67 -11.88 7.84
CA TYR A 90 -1.18 -10.53 7.57
C TYR A 90 -1.67 -9.99 6.23
N GLN A 91 -1.59 -10.79 5.16
CA GLN A 91 -2.06 -10.39 3.84
C GLN A 91 -3.57 -10.19 3.78
N GLN A 92 -4.35 -11.07 4.40
CA GLN A 92 -5.79 -10.87 4.53
C GLN A 92 -6.12 -9.56 5.25
N ALA A 93 -5.38 -9.24 6.31
CA ALA A 93 -5.51 -7.95 7.00
C ALA A 93 -5.12 -6.77 6.11
N SER A 94 -4.10 -6.92 5.27
CA SER A 94 -3.65 -5.88 4.32
C SER A 94 -4.67 -5.67 3.20
N ILE A 95 -5.21 -6.73 2.62
CA ILE A 95 -6.30 -6.66 1.63
C ILE A 95 -7.53 -5.96 2.22
N GLN A 96 -7.92 -6.32 3.45
CA GLN A 96 -9.01 -5.63 4.16
C GLN A 96 -8.67 -4.16 4.45
N GLY A 97 -7.40 -3.84 4.70
CA GLY A 97 -6.91 -2.48 4.89
C GLY A 97 -7.04 -1.60 3.65
N GLN A 98 -7.02 -2.20 2.46
CA GLN A 98 -7.22 -1.52 1.17
C GLN A 98 -8.70 -1.40 0.76
N ALA A 99 -9.63 -1.93 1.55
CA ALA A 99 -11.05 -1.73 1.28
C ALA A 99 -11.40 -0.23 1.25
N LYS A 100 -12.38 0.16 0.43
CA LYS A 100 -12.74 1.57 0.16
C LYS A 100 -12.97 2.41 1.42
N ASP A 101 -13.48 1.80 2.47
CA ASP A 101 -13.73 2.41 3.78
C ASP A 101 -12.46 2.59 4.64
N ARG A 102 -11.34 1.96 4.27
CA ARG A 102 -10.12 1.91 5.09
C ARG A 102 -8.88 2.59 4.53
N GLY A 103 -8.86 2.98 3.28
CA GLY A 103 -7.71 3.62 2.65
C GLY A 103 -7.84 3.65 1.14
N GLY A 104 -8.55 2.67 0.60
CA GLY A 104 -8.82 2.56 -0.82
C GLY A 104 -7.59 2.18 -1.66
N ASP A 105 -7.78 2.28 -2.94
CA ASP A 105 -6.78 2.03 -3.96
C ASP A 105 -5.88 3.27 -4.12
N SER A 106 -4.64 3.17 -3.66
CA SER A 106 -3.64 4.25 -3.76
C SER A 106 -3.32 4.62 -5.21
N SER A 107 -3.49 3.69 -6.15
CA SER A 107 -3.22 3.95 -7.57
C SER A 107 -4.18 4.96 -8.19
N VAL A 108 -5.33 5.25 -7.56
CA VAL A 108 -6.23 6.35 -7.95
C VAL A 108 -5.50 7.70 -7.90
N ILE A 109 -4.65 7.92 -6.89
CA ILE A 109 -3.87 9.16 -6.76
C ILE A 109 -2.79 9.22 -7.85
N LEU A 110 -2.12 8.10 -8.15
CA LEU A 110 -1.18 8.06 -9.27
C LEU A 110 -1.88 8.41 -10.58
N MET A 111 -3.04 7.81 -10.84
CA MET A 111 -3.83 8.09 -12.04
C MET A 111 -4.32 9.55 -12.09
N GLU A 112 -4.66 10.15 -10.95
CA GLU A 112 -5.00 11.58 -10.87
C GLU A 112 -3.82 12.46 -11.30
N TRP A 113 -2.60 12.12 -10.88
CA TRP A 113 -1.40 12.90 -11.20
C TRP A 113 -0.86 12.68 -12.62
N LEU A 114 -1.16 11.52 -13.21
CA LEU A 114 -0.75 11.16 -14.57
C LEU A 114 -1.84 11.46 -15.61
N LYS A 115 -2.96 12.10 -15.23
CA LYS A 115 -3.98 12.48 -16.22
C LYS A 115 -3.32 13.28 -17.32
N PRO A 116 -3.46 12.87 -18.60
CA PRO A 116 -2.95 13.66 -19.70
C PRO A 116 -3.58 15.05 -19.64
N THR A 117 -2.79 16.08 -19.68
CA THR A 117 -3.25 17.39 -20.14
C THR A 117 -3.83 17.14 -21.54
N ALA A 118 -4.99 17.65 -21.84
CA ALA A 118 -5.92 17.25 -22.90
C ALA A 118 -5.41 17.30 -24.36
N ALA A 119 -4.17 16.93 -24.65
CA ALA A 119 -3.54 17.10 -25.94
C ALA A 119 -2.59 15.97 -26.39
N SER A 120 -2.81 14.71 -26.03
CA SER A 120 -2.10 13.65 -26.73
C SER A 120 -2.81 13.35 -28.05
N GLU A 121 -2.33 13.94 -29.14
CA GLU A 121 -2.86 13.76 -30.50
C GLU A 121 -2.56 12.38 -31.12
N GLN A 122 -1.93 11.48 -30.39
CA GLN A 122 -1.64 10.13 -30.90
C GLN A 122 -2.81 9.18 -30.60
N ALA A 123 -3.36 8.61 -31.64
CA ALA A 123 -4.48 7.67 -31.55
C ALA A 123 -4.17 6.39 -30.76
N ASN A 124 -2.88 6.04 -30.53
CA ASN A 124 -2.47 4.84 -29.81
C ASN A 124 -1.04 5.00 -29.25
N PRO A 125 -0.82 5.71 -28.14
CA PRO A 125 0.51 5.89 -27.58
C PRO A 125 1.05 4.55 -27.04
N PRO A 126 2.39 4.32 -27.07
CA PRO A 126 2.98 3.16 -26.46
C PRO A 126 2.66 3.10 -24.97
N LYS A 127 2.35 1.90 -24.47
CA LYS A 127 2.07 1.70 -23.04
C LYS A 127 3.33 1.91 -22.21
N LEU A 128 3.17 2.59 -21.10
CA LEU A 128 4.21 2.74 -20.10
C LEU A 128 4.40 1.43 -19.32
N ARG A 129 5.63 1.04 -19.06
CA ARG A 129 5.93 -0.13 -18.22
C ARG A 129 5.88 0.25 -16.75
N LEU A 130 5.01 -0.40 -16.00
CA LEU A 130 4.84 -0.19 -14.55
C LEU A 130 5.22 -1.47 -13.79
N LEU A 131 6.15 -1.36 -12.84
CA LEU A 131 6.39 -2.39 -11.83
C LEU A 131 5.61 -2.04 -10.56
N GLU A 132 4.67 -2.89 -10.19
CA GLU A 132 3.92 -2.78 -8.94
C GLU A 132 4.48 -3.79 -7.92
N VAL A 133 5.21 -3.28 -6.93
CA VAL A 133 5.80 -4.07 -5.84
C VAL A 133 4.82 -4.13 -4.68
N GLY A 134 4.61 -5.33 -4.14
CA GLY A 134 3.63 -5.56 -3.07
C GLY A 134 2.20 -5.52 -3.60
N ALA A 135 1.97 -6.00 -4.81
CA ALA A 135 0.66 -6.01 -5.45
C ALA A 135 -0.29 -7.00 -4.76
N LEU A 136 -1.47 -6.54 -4.37
CA LEU A 136 -2.51 -7.36 -3.74
C LEU A 136 -3.71 -7.61 -4.67
N SER A 137 -3.77 -6.96 -5.83
CA SER A 137 -4.90 -7.04 -6.75
C SER A 137 -4.49 -6.67 -8.17
N THR A 138 -5.11 -7.32 -9.14
CA THR A 138 -5.00 -6.97 -10.57
C THR A 138 -6.14 -6.05 -11.04
N LYS A 139 -6.94 -5.51 -10.12
CA LYS A 139 -8.16 -4.74 -10.42
C LYS A 139 -8.12 -3.28 -9.95
N ASN A 140 -6.95 -2.76 -9.63
CA ASN A 140 -6.75 -1.37 -9.20
C ASN A 140 -6.91 -0.36 -10.35
N ALA A 141 -6.83 0.94 -10.06
CA ALA A 141 -7.03 1.99 -11.05
C ALA A 141 -5.99 1.95 -12.17
N CYS A 142 -4.71 1.65 -11.87
CA CYS A 142 -3.66 1.48 -12.88
C CYS A 142 -4.00 0.33 -13.84
N SER A 143 -4.47 -0.81 -13.31
CA SER A 143 -4.86 -1.97 -14.12
C SER A 143 -5.99 -1.67 -15.10
N LYS A 144 -6.91 -0.79 -14.72
CA LYS A 144 -8.09 -0.42 -15.52
C LYS A 144 -7.83 0.71 -16.50
N SER A 145 -6.72 1.41 -16.37
CA SER A 145 -6.44 2.64 -17.13
C SER A 145 -6.15 2.39 -18.61
N GLY A 146 -5.64 1.21 -18.96
CA GLY A 146 -5.20 0.86 -20.31
C GLY A 146 -3.88 1.49 -20.76
N ILE A 147 -3.30 2.42 -20.00
CA ILE A 147 -2.07 3.15 -20.36
C ILE A 147 -0.79 2.41 -19.95
N PHE A 148 -0.90 1.37 -19.12
CA PHE A 148 0.24 0.62 -18.62
C PHE A 148 0.32 -0.80 -19.15
N ASP A 149 1.55 -1.26 -19.35
CA ASP A 149 1.95 -2.67 -19.28
C ASP A 149 2.47 -2.91 -17.86
N ILE A 150 1.74 -3.70 -17.05
CA ILE A 150 1.98 -3.81 -15.61
C ILE A 150 2.55 -5.17 -15.27
N GLU A 151 3.77 -5.17 -14.75
CA GLU A 151 4.32 -6.31 -14.02
C GLU A 151 4.02 -6.15 -12.51
N ARG A 152 3.49 -7.21 -11.90
CA ARG A 152 3.11 -7.23 -10.48
C ARG A 152 3.89 -8.29 -9.76
N ILE A 153 4.49 -7.92 -8.64
CA ILE A 153 5.21 -8.83 -7.75
C ILE A 153 4.75 -8.66 -6.31
N ASP A 154 4.76 -9.76 -5.57
CA ASP A 154 4.54 -9.79 -4.12
C ASP A 154 5.34 -10.95 -3.51
N LEU A 155 5.75 -10.82 -2.26
CA LEU A 155 6.45 -11.89 -1.53
C LEU A 155 5.60 -13.17 -1.40
N ASN A 156 4.29 -13.01 -1.33
CA ASN A 156 3.35 -14.12 -1.23
C ASN A 156 2.13 -13.84 -2.11
N SER A 157 2.26 -14.15 -3.39
CA SER A 157 1.21 -13.94 -4.37
C SER A 157 -0.06 -14.73 -4.02
N GLN A 158 -1.19 -14.02 -3.96
CA GLN A 158 -2.52 -14.59 -3.66
C GLN A 158 -3.48 -14.56 -4.86
N ALA A 159 -3.04 -14.07 -6.00
CA ALA A 159 -3.89 -13.94 -7.18
C ALA A 159 -3.13 -14.24 -8.47
N GLU A 160 -3.83 -14.82 -9.43
CA GLU A 160 -3.34 -14.93 -10.79
C GLU A 160 -2.97 -13.55 -11.36
N GLY A 161 -1.84 -13.47 -12.08
CA GLY A 161 -1.32 -12.22 -12.63
C GLY A 161 -0.45 -11.40 -11.66
N ILE A 162 -0.13 -11.94 -10.47
CA ILE A 162 0.86 -11.42 -9.55
C ILE A 162 1.95 -12.49 -9.39
N LYS A 163 3.20 -12.16 -9.71
CA LYS A 163 4.33 -13.09 -9.55
C LYS A 163 4.77 -13.12 -8.09
N GLN A 164 5.02 -14.31 -7.56
CA GLN A 164 5.67 -14.44 -6.26
C GLN A 164 7.16 -14.15 -6.43
N GLN A 165 7.61 -13.01 -5.93
CA GLN A 165 8.99 -12.56 -6.07
C GLN A 165 9.34 -11.54 -4.98
N ASP A 166 10.53 -11.71 -4.38
CA ASP A 166 11.14 -10.67 -3.56
C ASP A 166 11.80 -9.61 -4.46
N PHE A 167 11.41 -8.35 -4.29
CA PHE A 167 12.03 -7.24 -5.00
C PHE A 167 13.50 -7.08 -4.65
N MET A 168 13.89 -7.41 -3.41
CA MET A 168 15.27 -7.29 -2.95
C MET A 168 16.18 -8.36 -3.58
N GLU A 169 15.63 -9.50 -3.96
CA GLU A 169 16.37 -10.62 -4.59
C GLU A 169 16.18 -10.65 -6.11
N ARG A 170 15.33 -9.79 -6.67
CA ARG A 170 15.10 -9.75 -8.11
C ARG A 170 16.43 -9.45 -8.85
N PRO A 171 16.84 -10.23 -9.87
CA PRO A 171 18.00 -9.93 -10.69
C PRO A 171 17.95 -8.51 -11.26
N LEU A 172 19.10 -7.83 -11.29
CA LEU A 172 19.18 -6.51 -11.90
C LEU A 172 18.91 -6.59 -13.40
N PRO A 173 18.29 -5.55 -13.99
CA PRO A 173 18.04 -5.49 -15.43
C PRO A 173 19.36 -5.59 -16.21
N SER A 174 19.42 -6.49 -17.18
CA SER A 174 20.54 -6.67 -18.09
C SER A 174 20.46 -5.73 -19.31
N SER A 175 19.25 -5.23 -19.57
CA SER A 175 18.96 -4.34 -20.70
C SER A 175 17.89 -3.31 -20.33
N ASP A 176 17.78 -2.26 -21.12
CA ASP A 176 16.76 -1.22 -20.91
C ASP A 176 15.33 -1.74 -21.12
N SER A 177 15.16 -2.78 -21.95
CA SER A 177 13.86 -3.42 -22.13
C SER A 177 13.32 -4.11 -20.87
N GLU A 178 14.17 -4.40 -19.88
CA GLU A 178 13.79 -4.96 -18.58
C GLU A 178 13.49 -3.88 -17.53
N ARG A 179 13.75 -2.62 -17.84
CA ARG A 179 13.52 -1.46 -16.96
C ARG A 179 12.09 -0.96 -17.10
N PHE A 180 11.70 -0.12 -16.16
CA PHE A 180 10.34 0.40 -16.03
C PHE A 180 10.31 1.92 -16.16
N ASP A 181 9.21 2.44 -16.69
CA ASP A 181 8.92 3.86 -16.70
C ASP A 181 8.46 4.33 -15.32
N ILE A 182 7.77 3.45 -14.60
CA ILE A 182 7.29 3.73 -13.23
C ILE A 182 7.51 2.50 -12.35
N ILE A 183 7.93 2.76 -11.10
CA ILE A 183 7.87 1.78 -10.02
C ILE A 183 6.89 2.29 -8.96
N SER A 184 5.99 1.43 -8.51
CA SER A 184 5.07 1.70 -7.40
C SER A 184 5.50 0.93 -6.15
N LEU A 185 5.91 1.65 -5.11
CA LEU A 185 6.12 1.16 -3.75
C LEU A 185 4.99 1.68 -2.85
N SER A 186 3.81 1.06 -2.96
CA SER A 186 2.66 1.49 -2.17
C SER A 186 2.53 0.67 -0.90
N LEU A 187 2.86 1.29 0.23
CA LEU A 187 2.83 0.66 1.55
C LEU A 187 3.75 -0.58 1.67
N VAL A 188 4.84 -0.61 0.94
CA VAL A 188 5.85 -1.69 0.95
C VAL A 188 7.05 -1.31 1.81
N LEU A 189 7.61 -0.13 1.61
CA LEU A 189 8.84 0.32 2.30
C LEU A 189 8.72 0.29 3.82
N ASN A 190 7.53 0.54 4.36
CA ASN A 190 7.28 0.49 5.80
C ASN A 190 7.28 -0.92 6.38
N TYR A 191 7.23 -1.94 5.53
CA TYR A 191 7.29 -3.36 5.92
C TYR A 191 8.70 -3.92 5.96
N VAL A 192 9.65 -3.31 5.24
CA VAL A 192 11.06 -3.67 5.37
C VAL A 192 11.49 -3.48 6.83
N PRO A 193 12.02 -4.53 7.49
CA PRO A 193 12.16 -4.55 8.95
C PRO A 193 13.18 -3.56 9.50
N ASP A 194 14.27 -3.33 8.79
CA ASP A 194 15.37 -2.49 9.23
C ASP A 194 15.52 -1.22 8.37
N ALA A 195 16.26 -0.25 8.88
CA ALA A 195 16.40 1.05 8.24
C ALA A 195 17.35 1.04 7.04
N GLU A 196 18.31 0.14 7.03
CA GLU A 196 19.29 -0.01 5.96
C GLU A 196 18.67 -0.71 4.77
N GLY A 197 17.90 -1.80 5.01
CA GLY A 197 17.11 -2.46 3.98
C GLY A 197 16.11 -1.53 3.30
N ARG A 198 15.54 -0.55 4.02
CA ARG A 198 14.70 0.49 3.38
C ARG A 198 15.49 1.40 2.47
N GLY A 199 16.69 1.80 2.89
CA GLY A 199 17.60 2.58 2.05
C GLY A 199 18.00 1.80 0.80
N GLU A 200 18.32 0.53 0.97
CA GLU A 200 18.69 -0.34 -0.16
C GLU A 200 17.49 -0.58 -1.10
N MET A 201 16.30 -0.77 -0.60
CA MET A 201 15.10 -0.86 -1.45
C MET A 201 14.90 0.40 -2.29
N LEU A 202 15.10 1.59 -1.73
CA LEU A 202 15.03 2.84 -2.49
C LEU A 202 16.16 2.95 -3.52
N ARG A 203 17.41 2.61 -3.16
CA ARG A 203 18.54 2.58 -4.11
C ARG A 203 18.25 1.63 -5.26
N ARG A 204 17.71 0.47 -4.94
CA ARG A 204 17.39 -0.55 -5.93
C ARG A 204 16.34 -0.08 -6.95
N THR A 205 15.40 0.80 -6.57
CA THR A 205 14.44 1.36 -7.53
C THR A 205 15.13 2.15 -8.64
N CYS A 206 16.24 2.84 -8.35
CA CYS A 206 17.02 3.57 -9.38
C CYS A 206 17.55 2.63 -10.46
N GLN A 207 17.95 1.41 -10.08
CA GLN A 207 18.52 0.42 -11.00
C GLN A 207 17.46 -0.21 -11.91
N PHE A 208 16.21 -0.23 -11.50
CA PHE A 208 15.09 -0.79 -12.25
C PHE A 208 14.31 0.25 -13.06
N LEU A 209 14.53 1.54 -12.85
CA LEU A 209 13.96 2.59 -13.67
C LEU A 209 14.81 2.80 -14.94
N ARG A 210 14.17 3.21 -16.03
CA ARG A 210 14.83 3.62 -17.26
C ARG A 210 15.69 4.86 -17.01
N THR A 211 16.65 5.10 -17.88
CA THR A 211 17.37 6.38 -17.93
C THR A 211 16.58 7.38 -18.79
N GLU A 212 16.83 8.68 -18.63
CA GLU A 212 16.13 9.71 -19.42
C GLU A 212 16.33 9.53 -20.93
N ASP A 213 17.52 9.08 -21.36
CA ASP A 213 17.85 8.84 -22.77
C ASP A 213 17.05 7.72 -23.42
N SER A 214 16.57 6.77 -22.62
CA SER A 214 15.78 5.61 -23.08
C SER A 214 14.29 5.78 -22.88
N ALA A 215 13.85 6.83 -22.19
CA ALA A 215 12.44 7.10 -21.96
C ALA A 215 11.70 7.38 -23.27
N ALA A 216 10.66 6.61 -23.57
CA ALA A 216 9.86 6.84 -24.76
C ALA A 216 9.27 8.26 -24.76
N PRO A 217 9.30 8.99 -25.89
CA PRO A 217 8.72 10.31 -25.97
C PRO A 217 7.19 10.21 -25.88
N VAL A 218 6.66 10.33 -24.68
CA VAL A 218 5.23 10.46 -24.44
C VAL A 218 4.93 11.94 -24.38
N ASN A 219 4.08 12.40 -25.29
CA ASN A 219 3.68 13.81 -25.45
C ASN A 219 3.39 14.47 -24.10
N ASP A 220 3.96 15.64 -23.87
CA ASP A 220 3.77 16.55 -22.72
C ASP A 220 3.92 15.99 -21.30
N THR A 221 3.87 14.67 -21.12
CA THR A 221 4.26 13.95 -19.89
C THR A 221 5.76 13.58 -19.87
N LYS A 222 6.53 13.99 -20.87
CA LYS A 222 7.99 13.78 -20.99
C LYS A 222 8.76 14.17 -19.74
N THR A 223 8.24 15.06 -18.94
CA THR A 223 8.89 15.58 -17.74
C THR A 223 8.63 14.77 -16.47
N ALA A 224 7.79 13.73 -16.52
CA ALA A 224 7.40 12.97 -15.32
C ALA A 224 8.11 11.61 -15.17
N PHE A 225 8.74 11.09 -16.22
CA PHE A 225 9.34 9.75 -16.23
C PHE A 225 10.85 9.81 -16.47
N PRO A 226 11.59 8.82 -15.99
CA PRO A 226 11.16 7.68 -15.18
C PRO A 226 10.83 8.09 -13.74
N ALA A 227 9.89 7.40 -13.09
CA ALA A 227 9.37 7.84 -11.78
C ALA A 227 9.14 6.72 -10.76
N LEU A 228 9.30 7.08 -9.50
CA LEU A 228 8.91 6.28 -8.34
C LEU A 228 7.63 6.86 -7.71
N PHE A 229 6.58 6.07 -7.63
CA PHE A 229 5.40 6.37 -6.82
C PHE A 229 5.55 5.72 -5.45
N LEU A 230 5.73 6.54 -4.42
CA LEU A 230 5.94 6.09 -3.04
C LEU A 230 4.76 6.47 -2.16
N VAL A 231 4.17 5.47 -1.51
CA VAL A 231 3.11 5.65 -0.51
C VAL A 231 3.55 5.07 0.82
N LEU A 232 3.43 5.88 1.87
CA LEU A 232 3.78 5.49 3.24
C LEU A 232 2.62 5.82 4.20
N PRO A 233 2.49 5.09 5.32
CA PRO A 233 1.68 5.58 6.44
C PRO A 233 2.17 6.96 6.87
N ALA A 234 1.25 7.91 7.02
CA ALA A 234 1.55 9.29 7.43
C ALA A 234 2.43 9.35 8.71
N PRO A 235 2.22 8.50 9.72
CA PRO A 235 3.10 8.48 10.89
C PRO A 235 4.57 8.18 10.60
N CYS A 236 4.90 7.48 9.52
CA CYS A 236 6.30 7.21 9.16
C CYS A 236 7.10 8.47 8.89
N ILE A 237 6.44 9.53 8.46
CA ILE A 237 7.05 10.82 8.16
C ILE A 237 6.70 11.88 9.23
N PHE A 238 5.41 12.07 9.52
CA PHE A 238 4.96 13.21 10.32
C PHE A 238 5.09 13.02 11.84
N THR A 239 5.15 11.77 12.31
CA THR A 239 5.32 11.46 13.75
C THR A 239 6.51 10.56 14.04
N SER A 240 7.42 10.39 13.09
CA SER A 240 8.65 9.65 13.32
C SER A 240 9.65 10.48 14.12
N ARG A 241 10.46 9.79 14.94
CA ARG A 241 11.62 10.37 15.62
C ARG A 241 12.76 10.66 14.65
N TYR A 242 12.88 9.86 13.59
CA TYR A 242 14.04 9.81 12.70
C TYR A 242 13.76 10.28 11.28
N MET A 243 12.51 10.57 10.95
CA MET A 243 12.08 11.04 9.61
C MET A 243 11.16 12.24 9.72
N ASN A 244 11.27 13.12 8.75
CA ASN A 244 10.36 14.19 8.40
C ASN A 244 10.39 14.40 6.88
N GLU A 245 9.62 15.32 6.35
CA GLU A 245 9.55 15.59 4.91
C GLU A 245 10.91 16.04 4.35
N GLU A 246 11.59 16.94 5.05
CA GLU A 246 12.92 17.45 4.66
C GLU A 246 13.93 16.31 4.54
N ARG A 247 14.00 15.45 5.56
CA ARG A 247 14.91 14.31 5.55
C ARG A 247 14.59 13.30 4.46
N LEU A 248 13.29 13.02 4.21
CA LEU A 248 12.90 12.18 3.09
C LEU A 248 13.38 12.80 1.76
N THR A 249 13.16 14.10 1.59
CA THR A 249 13.61 14.83 0.37
C THR A 249 15.11 14.75 0.20
N CYS A 250 15.90 14.93 1.27
CA CYS A 250 17.35 14.80 1.20
C CYS A 250 17.80 13.38 0.83
N VAL A 251 17.18 12.36 1.43
CA VAL A 251 17.45 10.94 1.11
C VAL A 251 17.13 10.66 -0.36
N MET A 252 15.99 11.10 -0.84
CA MET A 252 15.57 10.88 -2.22
C MET A 252 16.46 11.65 -3.22
N ALA A 253 16.81 12.90 -2.89
CA ALA A 253 17.70 13.70 -3.72
C ALA A 253 19.09 13.07 -3.84
N SER A 254 19.63 12.45 -2.76
CA SER A 254 20.91 11.75 -2.83
C SER A 254 20.89 10.49 -3.71
N LEU A 255 19.71 9.98 -4.01
CA LEU A 255 19.49 8.87 -4.96
C LEU A 255 19.18 9.36 -6.38
N GLY A 256 19.26 10.67 -6.66
CA GLY A 256 18.96 11.25 -7.97
C GLY A 256 17.47 11.56 -8.20
N TYR A 257 16.64 11.47 -7.17
CA TYR A 257 15.21 11.75 -7.30
C TYR A 257 14.87 13.21 -7.05
N VAL A 258 13.95 13.75 -7.84
CA VAL A 258 13.34 15.06 -7.68
C VAL A 258 11.83 14.89 -7.41
N LEU A 259 11.33 15.57 -6.39
CA LEU A 259 9.90 15.51 -6.02
C LEU A 259 9.05 16.24 -7.08
N LEU A 260 8.12 15.53 -7.71
CA LEU A 260 7.17 16.10 -8.67
C LEU A 260 5.81 16.41 -8.05
N ARG A 261 5.29 15.51 -7.23
CA ARG A 261 3.96 15.62 -6.62
C ARG A 261 4.01 15.10 -5.19
N PHE A 262 3.25 15.75 -4.34
CA PHE A 262 3.11 15.38 -2.93
C PHE A 262 1.68 15.60 -2.48
N LYS A 263 1.14 14.64 -1.74
CA LYS A 263 -0.18 14.72 -1.10
C LYS A 263 -0.14 13.94 0.19
N HIS A 264 -0.72 14.47 1.22
CA HIS A 264 -0.94 13.71 2.44
C HIS A 264 -2.39 13.75 2.89
N THR A 265 -2.80 12.71 3.55
CA THR A 265 -4.07 12.57 4.26
C THR A 265 -3.75 12.28 5.72
N HIS A 266 -4.76 12.25 6.57
CA HIS A 266 -4.58 11.87 7.97
C HIS A 266 -3.89 10.48 8.14
N LYS A 267 -4.03 9.57 7.16
CA LYS A 267 -3.51 8.19 7.25
C LYS A 267 -2.29 7.94 6.40
N LEU A 268 -2.21 8.53 5.22
CA LEU A 268 -1.22 8.19 4.19
C LEU A 268 -0.55 9.44 3.63
N MET A 269 0.70 9.26 3.27
CA MET A 269 1.50 10.17 2.48
C MET A 269 1.73 9.54 1.11
N TYR A 270 1.56 10.32 0.06
CA TYR A 270 1.77 9.96 -1.35
C TYR A 270 2.80 10.91 -1.93
N SER A 271 3.73 10.39 -2.70
CA SER A 271 4.72 11.19 -3.41
C SER A 271 5.08 10.55 -4.74
N LEU A 272 5.32 11.38 -5.74
CA LEU A 272 5.82 11.00 -7.05
C LEU A 272 7.19 11.67 -7.23
N TRP A 273 8.19 10.85 -7.48
CA TRP A 273 9.59 11.24 -7.59
C TRP A 273 10.11 10.89 -8.96
N GLN A 274 10.64 11.85 -9.69
CA GLN A 274 11.31 11.63 -10.95
C GLN A 274 12.77 11.27 -10.69
N LEU A 275 13.26 10.20 -11.30
CA LEU A 275 14.68 9.91 -11.34
C LEU A 275 15.32 10.74 -12.45
N ARG A 276 16.41 11.46 -12.14
CA ARG A 276 17.23 12.20 -13.07
C ARG A 276 18.62 11.60 -13.11
N ASP A 277 19.25 11.61 -14.30
CA ASP A 277 20.60 11.05 -14.49
C ASP A 277 21.72 11.90 -13.86
N GLU A 278 21.40 13.06 -13.30
CA GLU A 278 22.38 13.84 -12.58
C GLU A 278 22.80 13.11 -11.30
N PRO A 279 24.08 12.69 -11.17
CA PRO A 279 24.56 12.04 -9.97
C PRO A 279 24.43 13.02 -8.80
N ALA A 280 23.42 12.84 -8.02
CA ALA A 280 23.31 13.54 -6.75
C ALA A 280 24.32 12.94 -5.80
N LEU A 281 25.39 13.67 -5.53
CA LEU A 281 26.29 13.51 -4.38
C LEU A 281 26.53 12.03 -3.99
N GLU A 282 27.33 11.33 -4.77
CA GLU A 282 27.62 9.88 -4.66
C GLU A 282 28.07 9.41 -3.26
N ASP A 283 28.47 10.33 -2.37
CA ASP A 283 29.05 10.02 -1.05
C ASP A 283 28.18 10.40 0.15
N GLN A 284 26.91 10.76 -0.04
CA GLN A 284 26.09 11.15 1.12
C GLN A 284 25.66 9.96 1.95
N ARG A 285 26.12 9.97 3.19
CA ARG A 285 25.67 9.05 4.23
C ARG A 285 24.44 9.62 4.94
N PHE A 286 23.38 8.83 5.01
CA PHE A 286 22.22 9.16 5.83
C PHE A 286 22.12 8.19 7.01
N PRO A 287 22.90 8.40 8.09
CA PRO A 287 22.82 7.58 9.28
C PRO A 287 21.49 7.80 9.98
N LYS A 288 21.10 6.88 10.84
CA LYS A 288 19.94 7.06 11.71
C LYS A 288 20.21 8.21 12.70
N LYS A 289 19.57 9.36 12.46
CA LYS A 289 19.72 10.58 13.26
C LYS A 289 18.36 11.00 13.79
N GLU A 290 18.29 11.34 15.06
CA GLU A 290 17.08 11.90 15.65
C GLU A 290 16.85 13.32 15.09
N VAL A 291 15.67 13.52 14.49
CA VAL A 291 15.24 14.82 13.93
C VAL A 291 14.06 15.40 14.68
N ASN A 292 13.28 14.56 15.35
CA ASN A 292 12.13 14.95 16.14
C ASN A 292 12.20 14.28 17.52
N PRO A 293 12.67 14.93 18.57
CA PRO A 293 12.75 14.38 19.92
C PRO A 293 11.35 14.07 20.49
N GLY A 294 11.27 13.06 21.35
CA GLY A 294 10.03 12.73 22.07
C GLY A 294 9.77 11.24 22.24
N GLY A 295 9.25 10.83 23.41
CA GLY A 295 9.07 9.43 23.79
C GLY A 295 7.98 8.68 23.01
N ASN A 296 6.92 9.36 22.60
CA ASN A 296 5.73 8.76 21.97
C ASN A 296 5.78 8.72 20.43
N ARG A 297 6.95 8.94 19.82
CA ARG A 297 7.14 8.92 18.39
C ARG A 297 7.45 7.52 17.88
N ASN A 298 7.04 7.21 16.65
CA ASN A 298 7.47 5.96 16.02
C ASN A 298 8.95 6.03 15.62
N ASN A 299 9.53 4.85 15.34
CA ASN A 299 10.95 4.70 15.04
C ASN A 299 11.22 4.40 13.55
N PHE A 300 10.29 4.75 12.67
CA PHE A 300 10.53 4.58 11.24
C PHE A 300 11.72 5.44 10.82
N SER A 301 12.63 4.86 10.06
CA SER A 301 13.84 5.53 9.56
C SER A 301 14.28 4.87 8.26
N VAL A 302 14.95 5.65 7.42
CA VAL A 302 15.67 5.20 6.23
C VAL A 302 17.13 5.54 6.45
N VAL A 303 18.02 4.60 6.20
CA VAL A 303 19.48 4.76 6.29
C VAL A 303 20.06 4.44 4.94
N LEU A 304 20.87 5.37 4.41
CA LEU A 304 21.70 5.10 3.24
C LEU A 304 23.15 4.99 3.69
N ARG A 305 23.80 3.91 3.26
CA ARG A 305 25.25 3.73 3.34
C ARG A 305 25.87 4.07 1.98
N PRO A 306 27.13 4.46 1.91
CA PRO A 306 27.84 4.52 0.64
C PRO A 306 27.76 3.17 -0.08
N SER A 307 27.63 3.18 -1.38
CA SER A 307 27.71 1.99 -2.24
C SER A 307 29.12 1.42 -2.22
#